data_79e6245332b52d8212287980ebd2e7d6
#
_entry.id   79e6245332b52d8212287980ebd2e7d6
#
_cell.length_a   1.000
_cell.length_b   1.000
_cell.length_c   1.000
_cell.angle_alpha   90.00
_cell.angle_beta   90.00
_cell.angle_gamma   90.00
#
_symmetry.space_group_name_H-M   'P 1'
#
loop_
_entity.id
_entity.type
_entity.pdbx_description
1 polymer ?
#
loop_
_entity_poly.entity_id
_entity_poly.type
_entity_poly.pdbx_seq_one_letter_code
_entity_poly.pdbx_strand_id
1 'polypeptide(L)'
;LYHDVGFMFSLSAVADYRITENRQSKIRGLHAATILAGRYNPTGEYIRAWNQPSWTKEDVSGWVIIDSMMNLPLLYWAGLETGDSRFGDIAVRHANTILRYGLREDGSTNHIIVLNPKTGEFVDNPRGQGFASGSSWSRGQAWALYGFALSYRYTGEKKFLDASKRSAHYCIANLSLNDWLPVVDFRSPEHFAKFDSTAGMAIAAGLLELAEHVDEYEKELYDKSAVKILKACESKFCNWNPEEDGIVTGGTVLYHS
;
A
#
# COMPACT_ATOMS: atom_id res chain seq x y z
N LEU A 1 -11.43 -15.27 3.85
CA LEU A 1 -10.81 -14.20 3.07
C LEU A 1 -10.30 -13.12 4.01
N TYR A 2 -9.14 -12.53 3.73
CA TYR A 2 -8.52 -11.43 4.42
C TYR A 2 -8.81 -10.11 3.70
N HIS A 3 -8.20 -8.98 4.13
CA HIS A 3 -8.39 -7.70 3.46
C HIS A 3 -7.80 -7.65 2.03
N ASP A 4 -6.87 -8.55 1.69
CA ASP A 4 -6.19 -8.61 0.38
C ASP A 4 -7.12 -8.86 -0.83
N VAL A 5 -8.40 -9.06 -0.59
CA VAL A 5 -9.39 -9.12 -1.68
C VAL A 5 -9.34 -7.88 -2.57
N GLY A 6 -8.95 -6.70 -2.03
CA GLY A 6 -8.76 -5.50 -2.82
C GLY A 6 -7.63 -5.63 -3.83
N PHE A 7 -6.44 -6.09 -3.41
CA PHE A 7 -5.32 -6.40 -4.31
C PHE A 7 -5.71 -7.40 -5.39
N MET A 8 -6.30 -8.54 -4.97
CA MET A 8 -6.63 -9.63 -5.87
C MET A 8 -7.64 -9.22 -6.94
N PHE A 9 -8.73 -8.60 -6.54
CA PHE A 9 -9.85 -8.34 -7.45
C PHE A 9 -9.71 -7.04 -8.24
N SER A 10 -8.94 -6.05 -7.76
CA SER A 10 -8.61 -4.86 -8.55
C SER A 10 -7.77 -5.22 -9.78
N LEU A 11 -6.78 -6.11 -9.61
CA LEU A 11 -5.86 -6.53 -10.68
C LEU A 11 -6.40 -7.68 -11.54
N SER A 12 -7.51 -8.28 -11.18
CA SER A 12 -8.13 -9.38 -11.95
C SER A 12 -9.52 -8.99 -12.45
N ALA A 13 -10.56 -9.19 -11.67
CA ALA A 13 -11.94 -9.00 -12.11
C ALA A 13 -12.25 -7.54 -12.50
N VAL A 14 -11.77 -6.55 -11.74
CA VAL A 14 -12.00 -5.14 -12.08
C VAL A 14 -11.22 -4.75 -13.34
N ALA A 15 -9.97 -5.21 -13.46
CA ALA A 15 -9.15 -4.97 -14.64
C ALA A 15 -9.77 -5.62 -15.89
N ASP A 16 -10.20 -6.89 -15.80
CA ASP A 16 -10.89 -7.59 -16.88
C ASP A 16 -12.16 -6.84 -17.29
N TYR A 17 -13.00 -6.44 -16.34
CA TYR A 17 -14.20 -5.67 -16.65
C TYR A 17 -13.90 -4.35 -17.35
N ARG A 18 -12.87 -3.61 -16.90
CA ARG A 18 -12.50 -2.33 -17.52
C ARG A 18 -12.01 -2.47 -18.95
N ILE A 19 -11.39 -3.61 -19.29
CA ILE A 19 -10.83 -3.85 -20.64
C ILE A 19 -11.88 -4.48 -21.56
N THR A 20 -12.69 -5.42 -21.05
CA THR A 20 -13.56 -6.30 -21.85
C THR A 20 -15.05 -6.04 -21.68
N GLU A 21 -15.44 -5.20 -20.69
CA GLU A 21 -16.83 -4.98 -20.27
C GLU A 21 -17.54 -6.28 -19.79
N ASN A 22 -16.78 -7.30 -19.41
CA ASN A 22 -17.29 -8.58 -18.98
C ASN A 22 -18.15 -8.43 -17.71
N ARG A 23 -19.47 -8.64 -17.87
CA ARG A 23 -20.45 -8.51 -16.79
C ARG A 23 -20.17 -9.44 -15.60
N GLN A 24 -19.68 -10.66 -15.85
CA GLN A 24 -19.36 -11.61 -14.76
C GLN A 24 -18.19 -11.10 -13.92
N SER A 25 -17.21 -10.49 -14.55
CA SER A 25 -16.07 -9.88 -13.86
C SER A 25 -16.50 -8.66 -13.05
N LYS A 26 -17.42 -7.84 -13.55
CA LYS A 26 -18.06 -6.78 -12.76
C LYS A 26 -18.72 -7.33 -11.49
N ILE A 27 -19.54 -8.38 -11.61
CA ILE A 27 -20.24 -9.01 -10.49
C ILE A 27 -19.23 -9.56 -9.45
N ARG A 28 -18.15 -10.19 -9.90
CA ARG A 28 -17.08 -10.69 -9.01
C ARG A 28 -16.39 -9.57 -8.27
N GLY A 29 -16.06 -8.47 -8.95
CA GLY A 29 -15.48 -7.28 -8.33
C GLY A 29 -16.40 -6.67 -7.26
N LEU A 30 -17.70 -6.51 -7.55
CA LEU A 30 -18.67 -5.99 -6.58
C LEU A 30 -18.88 -6.92 -5.39
N HIS A 31 -18.86 -8.24 -5.60
CA HIS A 31 -18.87 -9.22 -4.51
C HIS A 31 -17.65 -9.07 -3.61
N ALA A 32 -16.46 -8.95 -4.20
CA ALA A 32 -15.22 -8.74 -3.46
C ALA A 32 -15.24 -7.43 -2.66
N ALA A 33 -15.78 -6.35 -3.24
CA ALA A 33 -15.97 -5.07 -2.54
C ALA A 33 -16.90 -5.21 -1.33
N THR A 34 -17.99 -5.96 -1.47
CA THR A 34 -18.91 -6.26 -0.34
C THR A 34 -18.21 -7.04 0.78
N ILE A 35 -17.38 -8.02 0.43
CA ILE A 35 -16.58 -8.78 1.41
C ILE A 35 -15.58 -7.88 2.12
N LEU A 36 -14.91 -7.00 1.39
CA LEU A 36 -13.97 -6.03 1.97
C LEU A 36 -14.68 -5.04 2.88
N ALA A 37 -15.81 -4.48 2.45
CA ALA A 37 -16.64 -3.57 3.25
C ALA A 37 -17.14 -4.24 4.55
N GLY A 38 -17.48 -5.55 4.50
CA GLY A 38 -17.89 -6.34 5.67
C GLY A 38 -16.80 -6.51 6.74
N ARG A 39 -15.55 -6.12 6.45
CA ARG A 39 -14.43 -6.12 7.42
C ARG A 39 -14.27 -4.79 8.17
N TYR A 40 -15.08 -3.81 7.83
CA TYR A 40 -15.01 -2.48 8.42
C TYR A 40 -15.52 -2.46 9.86
N ASN A 41 -14.73 -1.86 10.76
CA ASN A 41 -15.10 -1.55 12.13
C ASN A 41 -15.53 -0.08 12.20
N PRO A 42 -16.82 0.23 12.46
CA PRO A 42 -17.30 1.60 12.46
C PRO A 42 -16.83 2.42 13.68
N THR A 43 -16.48 1.79 14.79
CA THR A 43 -16.00 2.47 15.99
C THR A 43 -14.59 3.00 15.83
N GLY A 44 -13.69 2.18 15.25
CA GLY A 44 -12.29 2.57 15.00
C GLY A 44 -12.05 3.10 13.59
N GLU A 45 -13.10 3.11 12.74
CA GLU A 45 -13.05 3.59 11.34
C GLU A 45 -11.96 2.90 10.51
N TYR A 46 -11.82 1.57 10.64
CA TYR A 46 -10.80 0.79 9.93
C TYR A 46 -11.32 -0.50 9.33
N ILE A 47 -10.62 -1.00 8.32
CA ILE A 47 -10.79 -2.34 7.74
C ILE A 47 -9.81 -3.28 8.44
N ARG A 48 -10.33 -4.31 9.11
CA ARG A 48 -9.52 -5.31 9.81
C ARG A 48 -8.67 -6.11 8.82
N ALA A 49 -7.36 -6.27 9.11
CA ALA A 49 -6.42 -6.97 8.24
C ALA A 49 -6.72 -8.48 8.16
N TRP A 50 -6.71 -9.19 9.28
CA TRP A 50 -6.83 -10.65 9.31
C TRP A 50 -8.03 -11.13 10.13
N ASN A 51 -8.45 -12.36 9.88
CA ASN A 51 -9.18 -13.16 10.86
C ASN A 51 -8.14 -13.70 11.86
N GLN A 52 -8.57 -14.45 12.89
CA GLN A 52 -7.60 -15.00 13.84
C GLN A 52 -6.61 -15.93 13.11
N PRO A 53 -5.32 -15.55 12.95
CA PRO A 53 -4.35 -16.38 12.28
C PRO A 53 -3.73 -17.39 13.22
N SER A 54 -3.14 -18.46 12.67
CA SER A 54 -2.52 -19.53 13.48
C SER A 54 -1.17 -19.14 14.10
N TRP A 55 -0.51 -18.10 13.58
CA TRP A 55 0.82 -17.68 14.01
C TRP A 55 0.82 -16.79 15.26
N THR A 56 -0.33 -16.34 15.74
CA THR A 56 -0.47 -15.60 16.99
C THR A 56 -1.72 -15.99 17.75
N LYS A 57 -1.64 -15.92 19.09
CA LYS A 57 -2.79 -16.07 20.00
C LYS A 57 -3.41 -14.72 20.40
N GLU A 58 -2.79 -13.60 20.02
CA GLU A 58 -3.30 -12.27 20.30
C GLU A 58 -4.60 -12.01 19.53
N ASP A 59 -5.51 -11.26 20.11
CA ASP A 59 -6.72 -10.80 19.41
C ASP A 59 -6.35 -9.80 18.32
N VAL A 60 -6.50 -10.21 17.08
CA VAL A 60 -6.21 -9.38 15.90
C VAL A 60 -7.41 -8.59 15.38
N SER A 61 -8.51 -8.54 16.15
CA SER A 61 -9.73 -7.83 15.73
C SER A 61 -9.53 -6.32 15.54
N GLY A 62 -8.55 -5.73 16.26
CA GLY A 62 -8.15 -4.34 16.14
C GLY A 62 -6.94 -4.10 15.22
N TRP A 63 -6.45 -5.12 14.52
CA TRP A 63 -5.23 -5.00 13.73
C TRP A 63 -5.50 -4.50 12.32
N VAL A 64 -4.78 -3.43 11.98
CA VAL A 64 -4.78 -2.77 10.67
C VAL A 64 -3.34 -2.77 10.16
N ILE A 65 -3.13 -2.97 8.86
CA ILE A 65 -1.81 -2.86 8.26
C ILE A 65 -1.82 -1.87 7.11
N ILE A 66 -0.67 -1.26 6.86
CA ILE A 66 -0.50 -0.23 5.84
C ILE A 66 -0.90 -0.71 4.43
N ASP A 67 -0.73 -2.01 4.16
CA ASP A 67 -1.11 -2.69 2.91
C ASP A 67 -2.58 -2.47 2.53
N SER A 68 -3.43 -2.26 3.53
CA SER A 68 -4.86 -2.00 3.32
C SER A 68 -5.14 -0.79 2.43
N MET A 69 -4.21 0.16 2.33
CA MET A 69 -4.33 1.31 1.45
C MET A 69 -4.49 0.91 -0.02
N MET A 70 -3.86 -0.21 -0.43
CA MET A 70 -3.97 -0.74 -1.80
C MET A 70 -5.24 -1.56 -2.03
N ASN A 71 -6.02 -1.83 -0.99
CA ASN A 71 -7.32 -2.48 -1.10
C ASN A 71 -8.47 -1.48 -1.31
N LEU A 72 -8.27 -0.20 -0.95
CA LEU A 72 -9.29 0.85 -1.04
C LEU A 72 -9.76 1.15 -2.48
N PRO A 73 -8.92 1.07 -3.53
CA PRO A 73 -9.37 1.26 -4.92
C PRO A 73 -10.54 0.38 -5.31
N LEU A 74 -10.65 -0.84 -4.75
CA LEU A 74 -11.81 -1.71 -4.98
C LEU A 74 -13.10 -1.10 -4.44
N LEU A 75 -13.05 -0.48 -3.26
CA LEU A 75 -14.22 0.18 -2.65
C LEU A 75 -14.59 1.47 -3.39
N TYR A 76 -13.60 2.30 -3.73
CA TYR A 76 -13.86 3.49 -4.54
C TYR A 76 -14.51 3.14 -5.88
N TRP A 77 -13.96 2.13 -6.57
CA TRP A 77 -14.53 1.63 -7.83
C TRP A 77 -15.96 1.13 -7.64
N ALA A 78 -16.23 0.34 -6.61
CA ALA A 78 -17.56 -0.20 -6.36
C ALA A 78 -18.58 0.91 -6.07
N GLY A 79 -18.20 1.96 -5.34
CA GLY A 79 -19.03 3.14 -5.12
C GLY A 79 -19.42 3.84 -6.42
N LEU A 80 -18.45 4.03 -7.33
CA LEU A 80 -18.71 4.63 -8.66
C LEU A 80 -19.61 3.75 -9.54
N GLU A 81 -19.38 2.44 -9.56
CA GLU A 81 -20.13 1.49 -10.40
C GLU A 81 -21.57 1.27 -9.95
N THR A 82 -21.85 1.42 -8.66
CA THR A 82 -23.17 1.17 -8.07
C THR A 82 -23.95 2.43 -7.72
N GLY A 83 -23.27 3.58 -7.62
CA GLY A 83 -23.83 4.81 -7.05
C GLY A 83 -24.03 4.72 -5.53
N ASP A 84 -23.50 3.71 -4.86
CA ASP A 84 -23.62 3.52 -3.41
C ASP A 84 -22.42 4.16 -2.68
N SER A 85 -22.66 5.30 -2.05
CA SER A 85 -21.63 6.08 -1.35
C SER A 85 -20.98 5.32 -0.19
N ARG A 86 -21.66 4.31 0.40
CA ARG A 86 -21.14 3.55 1.55
C ARG A 86 -19.78 2.93 1.29
N PHE A 87 -19.51 2.46 0.07
CA PHE A 87 -18.21 1.92 -0.30
C PHE A 87 -17.11 2.99 -0.23
N GLY A 88 -17.36 4.15 -0.83
CA GLY A 88 -16.44 5.28 -0.78
C GLY A 88 -16.23 5.83 0.63
N ASP A 89 -17.31 5.94 1.41
CA ASP A 89 -17.26 6.42 2.80
C ASP A 89 -16.38 5.53 3.68
N ILE A 90 -16.50 4.20 3.55
CA ILE A 90 -15.63 3.23 4.24
C ILE A 90 -14.16 3.44 3.85
N ALA A 91 -13.89 3.58 2.55
CA ALA A 91 -12.53 3.77 2.05
C ALA A 91 -11.90 5.07 2.58
N VAL A 92 -12.64 6.19 2.55
CA VAL A 92 -12.18 7.50 3.05
C VAL A 92 -11.92 7.45 4.56
N ARG A 93 -12.83 6.86 5.34
CA ARG A 93 -12.65 6.74 6.80
C ARG A 93 -11.44 5.89 7.14
N HIS A 94 -11.26 4.77 6.47
CA HIS A 94 -10.09 3.93 6.66
C HIS A 94 -8.79 4.66 6.26
N ALA A 95 -8.76 5.36 5.13
CA ALA A 95 -7.60 6.16 4.71
C ALA A 95 -7.25 7.25 5.73
N ASN A 96 -8.24 7.89 6.37
CA ASN A 96 -8.03 8.84 7.46
C ASN A 96 -7.41 8.16 8.70
N THR A 97 -7.82 6.95 9.04
CA THR A 97 -7.24 6.18 10.14
C THR A 97 -5.77 5.88 9.87
N ILE A 98 -5.43 5.47 8.64
CA ILE A 98 -4.04 5.27 8.22
C ILE A 98 -3.25 6.58 8.21
N LEU A 99 -3.84 7.67 7.74
CA LEU A 99 -3.21 8.99 7.80
C LEU A 99 -2.85 9.40 9.23
N ARG A 100 -3.73 9.11 10.18
CA ARG A 100 -3.57 9.47 11.59
C ARG A 100 -2.56 8.61 12.34
N TYR A 101 -2.53 7.31 12.11
CA TYR A 101 -1.77 6.36 12.93
C TYR A 101 -0.67 5.61 12.16
N GLY A 102 -0.80 5.53 10.84
CA GLY A 102 0.13 4.82 9.96
C GLY A 102 1.25 5.70 9.42
N LEU A 103 0.96 6.96 9.08
CA LEU A 103 1.93 7.90 8.52
C LEU A 103 2.51 8.80 9.62
N ARG A 104 3.83 8.75 9.83
CA ARG A 104 4.55 9.61 10.78
C ARG A 104 4.82 11.00 10.21
N GLU A 105 5.19 11.94 11.07
CA GLU A 105 5.49 13.34 10.70
C GLU A 105 6.62 13.45 9.68
N ASP A 106 7.64 12.59 9.78
CA ASP A 106 8.79 12.56 8.85
C ASP A 106 8.50 11.88 7.51
N GLY A 107 7.26 11.44 7.27
CA GLY A 107 6.83 10.75 6.06
C GLY A 107 7.07 9.23 6.07
N SER A 108 7.69 8.69 7.11
CA SER A 108 7.82 7.24 7.27
C SER A 108 6.51 6.59 7.77
N THR A 109 6.40 5.26 7.66
CA THR A 109 5.17 4.55 8.00
C THR A 109 5.36 3.49 9.08
N ASN A 110 4.30 3.28 9.86
CA ASN A 110 4.11 2.08 10.67
C ASN A 110 3.54 0.97 9.78
N HIS A 111 4.01 -0.27 9.93
CA HIS A 111 3.43 -1.39 9.22
C HIS A 111 2.11 -1.82 9.85
N ILE A 112 2.14 -2.24 11.12
CA ILE A 112 0.95 -2.67 11.85
C ILE A 112 0.51 -1.54 12.80
N ILE A 113 -0.79 -1.33 12.85
CA ILE A 113 -1.47 -0.41 13.76
C ILE A 113 -2.46 -1.26 14.54
N VAL A 114 -2.41 -1.22 15.86
CA VAL A 114 -3.35 -1.89 16.73
C VAL A 114 -4.27 -0.86 17.36
N LEU A 115 -5.57 -1.00 17.13
CA LEU A 115 -6.62 -0.17 17.71
C LEU A 115 -7.48 -1.02 18.63
N ASN A 116 -8.04 -0.40 19.65
CA ASN A 116 -9.07 -1.05 20.48
C ASN A 116 -10.36 -1.17 19.65
N PRO A 117 -10.87 -2.38 19.36
CA PRO A 117 -12.02 -2.55 18.46
C PRO A 117 -13.35 -2.02 19.05
N LYS A 118 -13.39 -1.73 20.35
CA LYS A 118 -14.59 -1.22 21.05
C LYS A 118 -14.57 0.29 21.26
N THR A 119 -13.38 0.91 21.34
CA THR A 119 -13.24 2.36 21.58
C THR A 119 -12.63 3.11 20.40
N GLY A 120 -11.94 2.43 19.48
CA GLY A 120 -11.22 3.03 18.36
C GLY A 120 -9.88 3.66 18.76
N GLU A 121 -9.50 3.59 20.04
CA GLU A 121 -8.25 4.18 20.53
C GLU A 121 -7.02 3.41 20.06
N PHE A 122 -5.94 4.15 19.82
CA PHE A 122 -4.64 3.57 19.48
C PHE A 122 -4.08 2.79 20.69
N VAL A 123 -3.56 1.59 20.42
CA VAL A 123 -3.00 0.69 21.43
C VAL A 123 -1.50 0.51 21.21
N ASP A 124 -1.08 0.12 19.99
CA ASP A 124 0.32 -0.24 19.71
C ASP A 124 0.62 -0.23 18.21
N ASN A 125 1.91 -0.29 17.86
CA ASN A 125 2.42 -0.49 16.49
C ASN A 125 3.58 -1.52 16.48
N PRO A 126 3.26 -2.81 16.53
CA PRO A 126 4.28 -3.87 16.54
C PRO A 126 5.06 -3.92 15.21
N ARG A 127 6.21 -4.60 15.25
CA ARG A 127 7.19 -4.66 14.16
C ARG A 127 6.60 -5.03 12.78
N GLY A 128 5.80 -6.07 12.70
CA GLY A 128 5.32 -6.61 11.41
C GLY A 128 6.44 -7.22 10.54
N GLN A 129 6.48 -6.88 9.26
CA GLN A 129 7.45 -7.41 8.29
C GLN A 129 8.78 -6.64 8.25
N GLY A 130 8.87 -5.48 8.88
CA GLY A 130 10.09 -4.68 8.97
C GLY A 130 11.12 -5.19 9.98
N PHE A 131 12.18 -4.44 10.17
CA PHE A 131 13.29 -4.76 11.07
C PHE A 131 12.87 -4.78 12.54
N ALA A 132 12.20 -3.73 13.00
CA ALA A 132 11.78 -3.55 14.39
C ALA A 132 10.51 -2.72 14.52
N SER A 133 9.91 -2.67 15.72
CA SER A 133 8.89 -1.66 16.03
C SER A 133 9.47 -0.26 15.82
N GLY A 134 8.72 0.64 15.18
CA GLY A 134 9.19 1.98 14.83
C GLY A 134 10.16 2.05 13.65
N SER A 135 10.53 0.93 13.04
CA SER A 135 11.30 0.92 11.79
C SER A 135 10.46 1.35 10.57
N SER A 136 11.00 1.30 9.38
CA SER A 136 10.34 1.73 8.15
C SER A 136 10.48 0.67 7.06
N TRP A 137 9.59 -0.32 7.09
CA TRP A 137 9.50 -1.34 6.07
C TRP A 137 9.19 -0.71 4.71
N SER A 138 10.10 -0.89 3.74
CA SER A 138 10.07 -0.15 2.47
C SER A 138 8.84 -0.44 1.62
N ARG A 139 8.36 -1.69 1.61
CA ARG A 139 7.13 -2.04 0.88
C ARG A 139 5.89 -1.46 1.55
N GLY A 140 5.86 -1.38 2.88
CA GLY A 140 4.80 -0.65 3.59
C GLY A 140 4.82 0.84 3.27
N GLN A 141 6.02 1.41 3.11
CA GLN A 141 6.19 2.78 2.65
C GLN A 141 5.63 2.98 1.22
N ALA A 142 5.87 2.00 0.33
CA ALA A 142 5.30 2.00 -1.03
C ALA A 142 3.76 1.99 -1.01
N TRP A 143 3.17 1.18 -0.13
CA TRP A 143 1.71 1.09 -0.01
C TRP A 143 1.08 2.38 0.48
N ALA A 144 1.73 3.11 1.39
CA ALA A 144 1.28 4.43 1.81
C ALA A 144 1.35 5.44 0.65
N LEU A 145 2.52 5.58 0.03
CA LEU A 145 2.72 6.47 -1.12
C LEU A 145 1.65 6.25 -2.19
N TYR A 146 1.55 5.03 -2.68
CA TYR A 146 0.66 4.71 -3.79
C TYR A 146 -0.81 4.75 -3.37
N GLY A 147 -1.16 4.20 -2.21
CA GLY A 147 -2.54 4.17 -1.73
C GLY A 147 -3.10 5.57 -1.41
N PHE A 148 -2.28 6.49 -0.90
CA PHE A 148 -2.70 7.89 -0.72
C PHE A 148 -2.83 8.63 -2.06
N ALA A 149 -1.96 8.40 -3.06
CA ALA A 149 -2.13 8.95 -4.40
C ALA A 149 -3.44 8.48 -5.04
N LEU A 150 -3.73 7.17 -4.95
CA LEU A 150 -4.99 6.61 -5.43
C LEU A 150 -6.21 7.15 -4.65
N SER A 151 -6.10 7.32 -3.33
CA SER A 151 -7.17 7.93 -2.55
C SER A 151 -7.44 9.37 -2.99
N TYR A 152 -6.39 10.14 -3.28
CA TYR A 152 -6.54 11.48 -3.89
C TYR A 152 -7.23 11.42 -5.26
N ARG A 153 -6.80 10.53 -6.15
CA ARG A 153 -7.44 10.34 -7.48
C ARG A 153 -8.95 10.17 -7.39
N TYR A 154 -9.41 9.38 -6.42
CA TYR A 154 -10.84 9.08 -6.28
C TYR A 154 -11.64 10.14 -5.53
N THR A 155 -11.01 10.91 -4.63
CA THR A 155 -11.72 11.82 -3.72
C THR A 155 -11.48 13.29 -3.99
N GLY A 156 -10.33 13.65 -4.57
CA GLY A 156 -9.86 15.03 -4.67
C GLY A 156 -9.45 15.66 -3.33
N GLU A 157 -9.42 14.90 -2.22
CA GLU A 157 -9.10 15.44 -0.91
C GLU A 157 -7.60 15.69 -0.76
N LYS A 158 -7.22 16.96 -0.77
CA LYS A 158 -5.82 17.42 -0.74
C LYS A 158 -4.95 16.78 0.35
N LYS A 159 -5.52 16.44 1.52
CA LYS A 159 -4.79 15.77 2.59
C LYS A 159 -4.15 14.45 2.16
N PHE A 160 -4.78 13.71 1.23
CA PHE A 160 -4.24 12.46 0.69
C PHE A 160 -3.10 12.74 -0.30
N LEU A 161 -3.21 13.79 -1.12
CA LEU A 161 -2.10 14.23 -1.96
C LEU A 161 -0.88 14.63 -1.11
N ASP A 162 -1.09 15.43 -0.08
CA ASP A 162 -0.03 15.87 0.83
C ASP A 162 0.60 14.67 1.59
N ALA A 163 -0.18 13.68 1.96
CA ALA A 163 0.31 12.44 2.57
C ALA A 163 1.16 11.61 1.60
N SER A 164 0.71 11.45 0.37
CA SER A 164 1.46 10.78 -0.70
C SER A 164 2.79 11.48 -0.97
N LYS A 165 2.79 12.81 -1.08
CA LYS A 165 4.01 13.62 -1.27
C LYS A 165 5.01 13.44 -0.12
N ARG A 166 4.56 13.48 1.14
CA ARG A 166 5.45 13.24 2.30
C ARG A 166 6.09 11.86 2.25
N SER A 167 5.29 10.83 1.94
CA SER A 167 5.78 9.46 1.79
C SER A 167 6.75 9.32 0.61
N ALA A 168 6.47 9.98 -0.52
CA ALA A 168 7.35 10.03 -1.70
C ALA A 168 8.71 10.65 -1.38
N HIS A 169 8.73 11.80 -0.71
CA HIS A 169 9.98 12.47 -0.34
C HIS A 169 10.83 11.61 0.61
N TYR A 170 10.19 10.92 1.55
CA TYR A 170 10.88 9.98 2.42
C TYR A 170 11.50 8.81 1.63
N CYS A 171 10.75 8.22 0.69
CA CYS A 171 11.27 7.17 -0.19
C CYS A 171 12.45 7.65 -1.03
N ILE A 172 12.29 8.78 -1.71
CA ILE A 172 13.32 9.35 -2.60
C ILE A 172 14.61 9.63 -1.82
N ALA A 173 14.51 10.26 -0.64
CA ALA A 173 15.66 10.55 0.20
C ALA A 173 16.43 9.28 0.59
N ASN A 174 15.73 8.23 1.05
CA ASN A 174 16.38 6.99 1.45
C ASN A 174 16.95 6.18 0.26
N LEU A 175 16.21 6.10 -0.85
CA LEU A 175 16.65 5.38 -2.03
C LEU A 175 17.87 6.05 -2.70
N SER A 176 17.95 7.38 -2.68
CA SER A 176 19.09 8.11 -3.23
C SER A 176 20.42 7.81 -2.51
N LEU A 177 20.36 7.39 -1.25
CA LEU A 177 21.53 6.98 -0.47
C LEU A 177 22.01 5.56 -0.77
N ASN A 178 21.25 4.78 -1.53
CA ASN A 178 21.52 3.38 -1.81
C ASN A 178 21.39 3.05 -3.31
N ASP A 179 21.93 3.89 -4.17
CA ASP A 179 21.92 3.71 -5.63
C ASP A 179 20.53 3.40 -6.22
N TRP A 180 19.48 3.93 -5.59
CA TRP A 180 18.08 3.71 -5.95
C TRP A 180 17.58 2.28 -5.78
N LEU A 181 18.35 1.42 -5.10
CA LEU A 181 17.97 0.05 -4.78
C LEU A 181 17.16 0.00 -3.48
N PRO A 182 15.98 -0.61 -3.47
CA PRO A 182 15.13 -0.68 -2.29
C PRO A 182 15.66 -1.72 -1.30
N VAL A 183 16.12 -1.27 -0.14
CA VAL A 183 16.37 -2.15 1.02
C VAL A 183 15.02 -2.56 1.64
N VAL A 184 14.98 -3.69 2.36
CA VAL A 184 13.75 -4.18 3.00
C VAL A 184 13.21 -3.20 4.05
N ASP A 185 14.10 -2.48 4.73
CA ASP A 185 13.71 -1.52 5.76
C ASP A 185 14.68 -0.34 5.79
N PHE A 186 14.17 0.88 5.64
CA PHE A 186 14.98 2.10 5.58
C PHE A 186 15.63 2.52 6.92
N ARG A 187 15.24 1.87 8.02
CA ARG A 187 15.80 2.11 9.36
C ARG A 187 16.54 0.91 9.94
N SER A 188 16.79 -0.11 9.10
CA SER A 188 17.59 -1.26 9.52
C SER A 188 19.06 -0.91 9.61
N PRO A 189 19.85 -1.61 10.46
CA PRO A 189 21.31 -1.49 10.45
C PRO A 189 21.89 -1.87 9.09
N GLU A 190 22.87 -1.11 8.58
CA GLU A 190 23.47 -1.31 7.24
C GLU A 190 24.00 -2.74 7.02
N HIS A 191 24.64 -3.34 8.01
CA HIS A 191 25.22 -4.69 7.89
C HIS A 191 24.19 -5.83 7.78
N PHE A 192 22.91 -5.53 7.99
CA PHE A 192 21.77 -6.43 7.75
C PHE A 192 20.91 -6.01 6.57
N ALA A 193 21.37 -5.05 5.77
CA ALA A 193 20.61 -4.57 4.62
C ALA A 193 20.31 -5.71 3.63
N LYS A 194 19.04 -5.97 3.42
CA LYS A 194 18.51 -6.87 2.39
C LYS A 194 17.70 -6.04 1.41
N PHE A 195 17.61 -6.49 0.16
CA PHE A 195 16.82 -5.79 -0.84
C PHE A 195 15.39 -6.36 -0.94
N ASP A 196 14.47 -5.51 -1.39
CA ASP A 196 13.10 -5.90 -1.75
C ASP A 196 12.71 -5.26 -3.09
N SER A 197 12.91 -5.98 -4.18
CA SER A 197 12.55 -5.51 -5.52
C SER A 197 11.07 -5.14 -5.65
N THR A 198 10.19 -5.85 -4.93
CA THR A 198 8.75 -5.56 -4.90
C THR A 198 8.47 -4.16 -4.35
N ALA A 199 9.19 -3.76 -3.31
CA ALA A 199 9.09 -2.39 -2.77
C ALA A 199 9.50 -1.35 -3.81
N GLY A 200 10.60 -1.61 -4.56
CA GLY A 200 11.06 -0.71 -5.62
C GLY A 200 10.03 -0.53 -6.73
N MET A 201 9.48 -1.62 -7.23
CA MET A 201 8.44 -1.56 -8.26
C MET A 201 7.18 -0.84 -7.78
N ALA A 202 6.75 -1.09 -6.55
CA ALA A 202 5.58 -0.44 -5.97
C ALA A 202 5.82 1.06 -5.68
N ILE A 203 7.02 1.45 -5.21
CA ILE A 203 7.39 2.86 -5.04
C ILE A 203 7.39 3.58 -6.40
N ALA A 204 7.99 2.98 -7.43
CA ALA A 204 8.02 3.58 -8.76
C ALA A 204 6.60 3.76 -9.33
N ALA A 205 5.72 2.76 -9.19
CA ALA A 205 4.32 2.88 -9.60
C ALA A 205 3.60 3.99 -8.84
N GLY A 206 3.81 4.09 -7.52
CA GLY A 206 3.24 5.15 -6.69
C GLY A 206 3.74 6.55 -7.05
N LEU A 207 5.02 6.69 -7.40
CA LEU A 207 5.61 7.96 -7.87
C LEU A 207 5.02 8.40 -9.20
N LEU A 208 4.87 7.47 -10.16
CA LEU A 208 4.23 7.75 -11.45
C LEU A 208 2.76 8.15 -11.28
N GLU A 209 2.03 7.47 -10.38
CA GLU A 209 0.67 7.86 -10.05
C GLU A 209 0.61 9.26 -9.44
N LEU A 210 1.50 9.57 -8.49
CA LEU A 210 1.56 10.88 -7.85
C LEU A 210 1.89 11.99 -8.85
N ALA A 211 2.78 11.72 -9.83
CA ALA A 211 3.18 12.65 -10.88
C ALA A 211 2.00 13.15 -11.73
N GLU A 212 0.94 12.35 -11.88
CA GLU A 212 -0.26 12.74 -12.61
C GLU A 212 -1.17 13.75 -11.84
N HIS A 213 -0.85 14.03 -10.58
CA HIS A 213 -1.69 14.81 -9.67
C HIS A 213 -1.03 16.05 -9.11
N VAL A 214 0.17 16.39 -9.59
CA VAL A 214 0.95 17.55 -9.13
C VAL A 214 1.22 18.51 -10.27
N ASP A 215 1.65 19.72 -9.93
CA ASP A 215 2.04 20.72 -10.91
C ASP A 215 3.30 20.28 -11.69
N GLU A 216 3.46 20.78 -12.91
CA GLU A 216 4.52 20.38 -13.85
C GLU A 216 5.94 20.53 -13.25
N TYR A 217 6.17 21.53 -12.40
CA TYR A 217 7.47 21.72 -11.74
C TYR A 217 7.80 20.67 -10.67
N GLU A 218 6.79 20.02 -10.09
CA GLU A 218 6.98 18.90 -9.15
C GLU A 218 7.03 17.54 -9.87
N LYS A 219 6.32 17.41 -10.98
CA LYS A 219 6.18 16.17 -11.76
C LYS A 219 7.52 15.56 -12.11
N GLU A 220 8.47 16.39 -12.56
CA GLU A 220 9.81 15.95 -12.97
C GLU A 220 10.56 15.19 -11.87
N LEU A 221 10.40 15.61 -10.59
CA LEU A 221 11.01 14.94 -9.46
C LEU A 221 10.54 13.49 -9.34
N TYR A 222 9.22 13.27 -9.42
CA TYR A 222 8.61 11.96 -9.26
C TYR A 222 8.89 11.05 -10.44
N ASP A 223 8.72 11.54 -11.67
CA ASP A 223 8.97 10.79 -12.91
C ASP A 223 10.43 10.33 -12.98
N LYS A 224 11.39 11.24 -12.79
CA LYS A 224 12.82 10.90 -12.84
C LYS A 224 13.23 9.95 -11.73
N SER A 225 12.66 10.09 -10.53
CA SER A 225 12.93 9.17 -9.43
C SER A 225 12.38 7.78 -9.71
N ALA A 226 11.15 7.67 -10.23
CA ALA A 226 10.57 6.40 -10.64
C ALA A 226 11.44 5.68 -11.68
N VAL A 227 11.89 6.41 -12.73
CA VAL A 227 12.76 5.85 -13.77
C VAL A 227 14.10 5.36 -13.20
N LYS A 228 14.70 6.09 -12.24
CA LYS A 228 15.95 5.66 -11.60
C LYS A 228 15.75 4.37 -10.80
N ILE A 229 14.66 4.25 -10.05
CA ILE A 229 14.31 3.05 -9.28
C ILE A 229 14.10 1.87 -10.23
N LEU A 230 13.33 2.05 -11.31
CA LEU A 230 13.06 0.99 -12.28
C LEU A 230 14.33 0.50 -12.94
N LYS A 231 15.25 1.40 -13.36
CA LYS A 231 16.54 1.04 -13.96
C LYS A 231 17.45 0.30 -12.97
N ALA A 232 17.50 0.73 -11.72
CA ALA A 232 18.28 0.06 -10.68
C ALA A 232 17.72 -1.35 -10.39
N CYS A 233 16.40 -1.49 -10.29
CA CYS A 233 15.75 -2.79 -10.12
C CYS A 233 15.92 -3.70 -11.32
N GLU A 234 15.77 -3.17 -12.54
CA GLU A 234 16.00 -3.92 -13.78
C GLU A 234 17.43 -4.48 -13.83
N SER A 235 18.42 -3.62 -13.61
CA SER A 235 19.84 -4.02 -13.66
C SER A 235 20.21 -5.08 -12.63
N LYS A 236 19.60 -5.06 -11.45
CA LYS A 236 19.99 -5.95 -10.34
C LYS A 236 19.12 -7.20 -10.20
N PHE A 237 17.84 -7.10 -10.49
CA PHE A 237 16.85 -8.13 -10.12
C PHE A 237 16.12 -8.74 -11.31
N CYS A 238 16.20 -8.16 -12.51
CA CYS A 238 15.54 -8.74 -13.67
C CYS A 238 16.38 -9.84 -14.31
N ASN A 239 15.74 -10.96 -14.59
CA ASN A 239 16.26 -12.05 -15.37
C ASN A 239 15.48 -12.14 -16.70
N TRP A 240 16.15 -11.89 -17.81
CA TRP A 240 15.54 -11.89 -19.13
C TRP A 240 15.74 -13.23 -19.87
N ASN A 241 16.19 -14.28 -19.15
CA ASN A 241 16.33 -15.62 -19.73
C ASN A 241 14.95 -16.22 -20.02
N PRO A 242 14.58 -16.51 -21.29
CA PRO A 242 13.27 -17.03 -21.64
C PRO A 242 12.99 -18.45 -21.11
N GLU A 243 14.04 -19.16 -20.67
CA GLU A 243 13.92 -20.52 -20.11
C GLU A 243 13.56 -20.50 -18.60
N GLU A 244 13.47 -19.35 -17.97
CA GLU A 244 13.14 -19.21 -16.56
C GLU A 244 11.82 -18.47 -16.36
N ASP A 245 10.99 -19.01 -15.48
CA ASP A 245 9.77 -18.34 -15.02
C ASP A 245 10.13 -17.23 -14.02
N GLY A 246 9.55 -16.12 -14.04
CA GLY A 246 9.82 -15.02 -13.09
C GLY A 246 10.89 -14.05 -13.56
N ILE A 247 10.42 -12.97 -14.16
CA ILE A 247 11.27 -11.91 -14.71
C ILE A 247 11.98 -11.12 -13.61
N VAL A 248 11.29 -10.84 -12.49
CA VAL A 248 11.83 -10.04 -11.38
C VAL A 248 12.06 -10.92 -10.16
N THR A 249 13.31 -10.96 -9.69
CA THR A 249 13.75 -11.68 -8.49
C THR A 249 14.01 -10.73 -7.32
N GLY A 250 14.47 -11.24 -6.18
CA GLY A 250 14.88 -10.40 -5.04
C GLY A 250 13.75 -9.75 -4.24
N GLY A 251 12.53 -10.26 -4.36
CA GLY A 251 11.43 -9.89 -3.44
C GLY A 251 11.63 -10.54 -2.07
N THR A 252 11.42 -9.80 -1.00
CA THR A 252 11.62 -10.29 0.38
C THR A 252 10.30 -10.25 1.16
N VAL A 253 9.90 -11.38 1.74
CA VAL A 253 8.62 -11.46 2.49
C VAL A 253 8.70 -10.63 3.77
N LEU A 254 9.74 -10.84 4.58
CA LEU A 254 9.95 -10.11 5.83
C LEU A 254 11.46 -10.02 6.15
N TYR A 255 11.84 -9.02 6.96
CA TYR A 255 13.24 -8.72 7.24
C TYR A 255 14.02 -9.87 7.89
N HIS A 256 13.39 -10.61 8.80
CA HIS A 256 14.01 -11.70 9.58
C HIS A 256 13.73 -13.09 9.00
N SER A 257 13.42 -13.21 7.71
CA SER A 257 13.28 -14.50 7.01
C SER A 257 14.60 -14.97 6.42
#